data_a892496c4e4a38c452a5a5c30d069322
#
_entry.id   a892496c4e4a38c452a5a5c30d069322
#
_cell.length_a   1.000
_cell.length_b   1.000
_cell.length_c   1.000
_cell.angle_alpha   90.00
_cell.angle_beta   90.00
_cell.angle_gamma   90.00
#
_symmetry.space_group_name_H-M   'P 1'
#
loop_
_entity.id
_entity.type
_entity.pdbx_description
1 polymer ?
#
loop_
_entity_poly.entity_id
_entity_poly.type
_entity_poly.pdbx_seq_one_letter_code
_entity_poly.pdbx_strand_id
1 'polypeptide(L)'
;MKKMKVKLIIICSIYMLIISCGNDGRGYEYMPDMYRSPSLETYGKNNVFSDSANARKPVSGTIARGYLSTFNYGESLEDYLLSGEQAVNPYDNSDDNIEEGKALYSMFCEHCHGASGAGGGSITHPIYSAVPHYNDSKQIRRTGGPMSDLKAGHIFHAITYGLNAMGPHASQITEEERWKIVLYVQKLQKNSKE
;
A
#
# COMPACT_ATOMS: atom_id res chain seq x y z
N MET A 1 0.73 -10.94 -68.02
CA MET A 1 1.98 -10.54 -67.34
C MET A 1 1.93 -9.11 -66.77
N LYS A 2 1.49 -8.08 -67.50
CA LYS A 2 1.44 -6.68 -67.03
C LYS A 2 0.57 -6.48 -65.77
N LYS A 3 -0.65 -7.07 -65.73
CA LYS A 3 -1.59 -6.98 -64.58
C LYS A 3 -1.08 -7.67 -63.32
N MET A 4 -0.27 -8.73 -63.46
CA MET A 4 0.32 -9.44 -62.32
C MET A 4 1.47 -8.64 -61.67
N LYS A 5 2.29 -7.95 -62.50
CA LYS A 5 3.34 -7.06 -62.00
C LYS A 5 2.79 -5.87 -61.21
N VAL A 6 1.65 -5.28 -61.71
CA VAL A 6 0.99 -4.17 -61.01
C VAL A 6 0.41 -4.62 -59.66
N LYS A 7 -0.24 -5.79 -59.60
CA LYS A 7 -0.74 -6.34 -58.34
C LYS A 7 0.41 -6.58 -57.34
N LEU A 8 1.54 -7.11 -57.76
CA LEU A 8 2.69 -7.34 -56.90
C LEU A 8 3.25 -6.03 -56.35
N ILE A 9 3.36 -4.98 -57.17
CA ILE A 9 3.82 -3.66 -56.74
C ILE A 9 2.89 -3.07 -55.68
N ILE A 10 1.58 -3.17 -55.86
CA ILE A 10 0.57 -2.69 -54.91
C ILE A 10 0.69 -3.44 -53.56
N ILE A 11 0.84 -4.78 -53.62
CA ILE A 11 1.00 -5.59 -52.39
C ILE A 11 2.29 -5.21 -51.67
N CYS A 12 3.42 -5.04 -52.35
CA CYS A 12 4.68 -4.61 -51.74
C CYS A 12 4.58 -3.20 -51.15
N SER A 13 3.89 -2.28 -51.80
CA SER A 13 3.67 -0.93 -51.26
C SER A 13 2.82 -0.93 -50.00
N ILE A 14 1.78 -1.73 -49.94
CA ILE A 14 0.93 -1.90 -48.76
C ILE A 14 1.72 -2.54 -47.63
N TYR A 15 2.55 -3.54 -47.94
CA TYR A 15 3.41 -4.19 -46.94
C TYR A 15 4.46 -3.23 -46.35
N MET A 16 5.07 -2.37 -47.17
CA MET A 16 6.00 -1.32 -46.68
C MET A 16 5.29 -0.28 -45.78
N LEU A 17 4.03 0.08 -46.11
CA LEU A 17 3.26 1.00 -45.27
C LEU A 17 2.91 0.41 -43.90
N ILE A 18 2.66 -0.90 -43.80
CA ILE A 18 2.35 -1.60 -42.56
C ILE A 18 3.60 -1.72 -41.67
N ILE A 19 4.78 -1.92 -42.24
CA ILE A 19 6.05 -2.03 -41.49
C ILE A 19 6.51 -0.65 -40.96
N SER A 20 6.07 0.43 -41.58
CA SER A 20 6.42 1.80 -41.16
C SER A 20 5.79 2.24 -39.81
N CYS A 21 4.79 1.53 -39.31
CA CYS A 21 4.07 1.86 -38.05
C CYS A 21 4.60 1.12 -36.81
N GLY A 22 5.89 0.86 -36.73
CA GLY A 22 6.42 0.00 -35.68
C GLY A 22 7.67 0.52 -34.97
N ASN A 23 7.78 1.81 -34.73
CA ASN A 23 8.90 2.31 -33.92
C ASN A 23 8.35 3.22 -32.83
N ASP A 24 8.37 2.75 -31.59
CA ASP A 24 8.18 3.57 -30.37
C ASP A 24 9.26 4.65 -30.22
N GLY A 25 10.09 4.84 -31.24
CA GLY A 25 11.07 5.91 -31.33
C GLY A 25 10.41 7.19 -31.84
N ARG A 26 10.53 8.27 -31.06
CA ARG A 26 10.00 9.61 -31.40
C ARG A 26 10.71 10.29 -32.58
N GLY A 27 11.51 9.54 -33.34
CA GLY A 27 12.27 10.05 -34.47
C GLY A 27 13.47 10.93 -34.07
N TYR A 28 13.97 11.69 -35.07
CA TYR A 28 15.04 12.66 -34.85
C TYR A 28 14.41 13.97 -34.37
N GLU A 29 14.80 14.42 -33.17
CA GLU A 29 14.39 15.68 -32.59
C GLU A 29 15.50 16.70 -32.73
N TYR A 30 15.18 17.96 -33.08
CA TYR A 30 16.13 19.05 -33.09
C TYR A 30 16.33 19.54 -31.66
N MET A 31 17.57 19.49 -31.15
CA MET A 31 17.94 19.87 -29.78
C MET A 31 17.07 19.18 -28.72
N PRO A 32 17.15 17.86 -28.55
CA PRO A 32 16.34 17.14 -27.57
C PRO A 32 16.67 17.48 -26.11
N ASP A 33 17.79 18.21 -25.89
CA ASP A 33 18.30 18.65 -24.58
C ASP A 33 18.19 17.53 -23.51
N MET A 34 17.45 17.79 -22.40
CA MET A 34 17.23 16.80 -21.35
C MET A 34 15.89 16.06 -21.49
N TYR A 35 15.38 15.94 -22.71
CA TYR A 35 14.18 15.15 -22.97
C TYR A 35 14.32 13.70 -22.49
N ARG A 36 15.51 13.13 -22.61
CA ARG A 36 15.90 11.92 -21.89
C ARG A 36 16.91 12.31 -20.83
N SER A 37 16.48 12.27 -19.58
CA SER A 37 17.37 12.54 -18.46
C SER A 37 18.59 11.60 -18.52
N PRO A 38 19.83 12.12 -18.45
CA PRO A 38 21.02 11.28 -18.30
C PRO A 38 21.09 10.62 -16.93
N SER A 39 20.36 11.15 -15.94
CA SER A 39 20.22 10.53 -14.63
C SER A 39 19.18 9.43 -14.66
N LEU A 40 19.41 8.40 -13.86
CA LEU A 40 18.49 7.25 -13.76
C LEU A 40 17.26 7.61 -12.95
N GLU A 41 16.08 7.39 -13.53
CA GLU A 41 14.81 7.56 -12.84
C GLU A 41 14.59 6.46 -11.78
N THR A 42 13.91 6.79 -10.68
CA THR A 42 13.74 5.89 -9.52
C THR A 42 13.21 4.50 -9.89
N TYR A 43 12.21 4.46 -10.75
CA TYR A 43 11.60 3.20 -11.23
C TYR A 43 12.02 2.84 -12.66
N GLY A 44 12.98 3.56 -13.23
CA GLY A 44 13.54 3.27 -14.53
C GLY A 44 14.43 2.02 -14.51
N LYS A 45 14.53 1.35 -15.64
CA LYS A 45 15.45 0.23 -15.80
C LYS A 45 16.90 0.74 -15.86
N ASN A 46 17.79 0.08 -15.12
CA ASN A 46 19.23 0.36 -15.21
C ASN A 46 20.04 -0.92 -15.41
N ASN A 47 21.23 -0.76 -15.99
CA ASN A 47 22.14 -1.87 -16.27
C ASN A 47 23.33 -1.92 -15.30
N VAL A 48 23.34 -1.08 -14.26
CA VAL A 48 24.44 -1.00 -13.28
C VAL A 48 24.29 -2.08 -12.21
N PHE A 49 23.06 -2.32 -11.77
CA PHE A 49 22.76 -3.32 -10.76
C PHE A 49 22.25 -4.61 -11.38
N SER A 50 22.59 -5.75 -10.79
CA SER A 50 22.21 -7.08 -11.28
C SER A 50 20.69 -7.30 -11.32
N ASP A 51 19.93 -6.63 -10.45
CA ASP A 51 18.46 -6.65 -10.39
C ASP A 51 17.80 -5.61 -11.32
N SER A 52 18.61 -4.83 -12.04
CA SER A 52 18.17 -3.75 -12.93
C SER A 52 17.25 -2.70 -12.26
N ALA A 53 17.23 -2.62 -10.93
CA ALA A 53 16.37 -1.72 -10.17
C ALA A 53 17.14 -0.51 -9.63
N ASN A 54 16.57 0.70 -9.82
CA ASN A 54 17.12 1.95 -9.28
C ASN A 54 16.64 2.20 -7.84
N ALA A 55 15.37 1.88 -7.54
CA ALA A 55 14.81 2.00 -6.21
C ALA A 55 15.34 0.87 -5.32
N ARG A 56 16.48 1.10 -4.67
CA ARG A 56 17.12 0.12 -3.80
C ARG A 56 16.65 0.28 -2.36
N LYS A 57 16.49 -0.86 -1.69
CA LYS A 57 16.26 -0.86 -0.24
C LYS A 57 17.51 -0.32 0.47
N PRO A 58 17.34 0.53 1.49
CA PRO A 58 18.45 0.95 2.35
C PRO A 58 19.18 -0.25 2.97
N VAL A 59 20.44 -0.05 3.35
CA VAL A 59 21.19 -1.05 4.11
C VAL A 59 20.45 -1.32 5.43
N SER A 60 20.38 -2.60 5.82
CA SER A 60 19.76 -2.99 7.08
C SER A 60 20.34 -2.21 8.27
N GLY A 61 19.48 -1.70 9.14
CA GLY A 61 19.86 -0.84 10.25
C GLY A 61 19.98 0.66 9.92
N THR A 62 19.77 1.06 8.67
CA THR A 62 19.74 2.48 8.29
C THR A 62 18.43 3.11 8.75
N ILE A 63 18.53 4.23 9.46
CA ILE A 63 17.39 5.04 9.90
C ILE A 63 17.36 6.31 9.04
N ALA A 64 16.24 6.58 8.38
CA ALA A 64 16.07 7.80 7.61
C ALA A 64 16.05 9.03 8.54
N ARG A 65 16.66 10.14 8.10
CA ARG A 65 16.66 11.38 8.87
C ARG A 65 15.21 11.85 9.14
N GLY A 66 14.86 12.08 10.39
CA GLY A 66 13.51 12.50 10.81
C GLY A 66 12.54 11.35 11.07
N TYR A 67 12.96 10.09 10.86
CA TYR A 67 12.11 8.90 11.02
C TYR A 67 12.70 7.94 12.07
N LEU A 68 12.91 8.42 13.27
CA LEU A 68 13.22 7.51 14.38
C LEU A 68 11.90 6.95 14.90
N SER A 69 11.63 5.67 14.60
CA SER A 69 10.44 5.00 15.14
C SER A 69 10.55 4.89 16.66
N THR A 70 9.45 5.19 17.33
CA THR A 70 9.29 4.96 18.77
C THR A 70 8.66 3.60 19.06
N PHE A 71 8.19 2.91 18.03
CA PHE A 71 7.56 1.59 18.13
C PHE A 71 8.62 0.48 17.98
N ASN A 72 9.22 0.07 19.08
CA ASN A 72 10.35 -0.86 19.13
C ASN A 72 9.90 -2.33 19.34
N TYR A 73 8.95 -2.81 18.55
CA TYR A 73 8.46 -4.19 18.58
C TYR A 73 8.71 -4.84 17.21
N GLY A 74 9.03 -6.14 17.20
CA GLY A 74 9.22 -6.92 15.99
C GLY A 74 7.90 -7.46 15.41
N GLU A 75 8.01 -8.35 14.42
CA GLU A 75 6.86 -8.95 13.69
C GLU A 75 6.27 -10.17 14.40
N SER A 76 6.87 -10.63 15.50
CA SER A 76 6.50 -11.87 16.17
C SER A 76 5.13 -11.78 16.86
N LEU A 77 4.50 -12.93 17.13
CA LEU A 77 3.27 -12.98 17.92
C LEU A 77 3.51 -12.47 19.35
N GLU A 78 4.68 -12.73 19.90
CA GLU A 78 5.07 -12.27 21.24
C GLU A 78 5.13 -10.74 21.26
N ASP A 79 5.77 -10.13 20.26
CA ASP A 79 5.83 -8.67 20.11
C ASP A 79 4.45 -8.05 19.88
N TYR A 80 3.58 -8.74 19.11
CA TYR A 80 2.19 -8.32 18.95
C TYR A 80 1.46 -8.23 20.29
N LEU A 81 1.57 -9.25 21.13
CA LEU A 81 0.93 -9.27 22.45
C LEU A 81 1.56 -8.23 23.38
N LEU A 82 2.89 -8.14 23.38
CA LEU A 82 3.64 -7.18 24.20
C LEU A 82 3.32 -5.73 23.82
N SER A 83 3.23 -5.45 22.53
CA SER A 83 2.86 -4.11 22.05
C SER A 83 1.47 -3.70 22.50
N GLY A 84 0.51 -4.66 22.52
CA GLY A 84 -0.82 -4.41 23.04
C GLY A 84 -0.84 -4.06 24.54
N GLU A 85 0.09 -4.59 25.32
CA GLU A 85 0.19 -4.32 26.75
C GLU A 85 0.92 -3.01 27.06
N GLN A 86 1.97 -2.70 26.32
CA GLN A 86 2.92 -1.64 26.66
C GLN A 86 2.85 -0.40 25.78
N ALA A 87 2.47 -0.56 24.49
CA ALA A 87 2.46 0.56 23.58
C ALA A 87 1.26 1.48 23.84
N VAL A 88 1.57 2.74 24.06
CA VAL A 88 0.58 3.80 24.28
C VAL A 88 0.59 4.72 23.08
N ASN A 89 -0.59 5.12 22.61
CA ASN A 89 -0.71 6.10 21.56
C ASN A 89 -0.13 7.45 22.03
N PRO A 90 0.86 8.03 21.35
CA PRO A 90 1.44 9.30 21.76
C PRO A 90 0.56 10.51 21.45
N TYR A 91 -0.49 10.33 20.63
CA TYR A 91 -1.42 11.41 20.23
C TYR A 91 -2.67 11.36 21.09
N ASP A 92 -3.16 12.54 21.44
CA ASP A 92 -4.39 12.72 22.20
C ASP A 92 -5.63 12.38 21.36
N ASN A 93 -6.73 12.09 22.05
CA ASN A 93 -8.00 11.72 21.43
C ASN A 93 -8.83 12.98 21.05
N SER A 94 -8.17 13.98 20.40
CA SER A 94 -8.84 15.17 19.91
C SER A 94 -9.69 14.90 18.67
N ASP A 95 -10.68 15.73 18.43
CA ASP A 95 -11.54 15.61 17.25
C ASP A 95 -10.74 15.75 15.94
N ASP A 96 -9.72 16.61 15.92
CA ASP A 96 -8.85 16.81 14.76
C ASP A 96 -8.07 15.52 14.42
N ASN A 97 -7.43 14.89 15.43
CA ASN A 97 -6.69 13.65 15.22
C ASN A 97 -7.61 12.49 14.79
N ILE A 98 -8.83 12.45 15.31
CA ILE A 98 -9.82 11.45 14.92
C ILE A 98 -10.31 11.68 13.48
N GLU A 99 -10.55 12.93 13.07
CA GLU A 99 -11.01 13.23 11.70
C GLU A 99 -9.92 12.95 10.67
N GLU A 100 -8.65 13.27 10.96
CA GLU A 100 -7.52 12.85 10.13
C GLU A 100 -7.43 11.31 10.07
N GLY A 101 -7.54 10.62 11.22
CA GLY A 101 -7.54 9.17 11.29
C GLY A 101 -8.69 8.55 10.49
N LYS A 102 -9.87 9.18 10.47
CA LYS A 102 -11.01 8.78 9.66
C LYS A 102 -10.74 8.94 8.16
N ALA A 103 -10.15 10.06 7.74
CA ALA A 103 -9.80 10.28 6.35
C ALA A 103 -8.80 9.22 5.85
N LEU A 104 -7.76 8.94 6.64
CA LEU A 104 -6.76 7.91 6.36
C LEU A 104 -7.39 6.50 6.35
N TYR A 105 -8.26 6.20 7.30
CA TYR A 105 -9.00 4.93 7.35
C TYR A 105 -9.83 4.71 6.09
N SER A 106 -10.51 5.74 5.62
CA SER A 106 -11.31 5.67 4.38
C SER A 106 -10.44 5.39 3.15
N MET A 107 -9.22 5.91 3.11
CA MET A 107 -8.29 5.68 2.00
C MET A 107 -7.66 4.28 2.02
N PHE A 108 -7.29 3.76 3.18
CA PHE A 108 -6.43 2.57 3.28
C PHE A 108 -7.12 1.33 3.87
N CYS A 109 -8.17 1.48 4.66
CA CYS A 109 -8.72 0.41 5.48
C CYS A 109 -10.16 0.03 5.09
N GLU A 110 -10.98 1.01 4.71
CA GLU A 110 -12.41 0.87 4.43
C GLU A 110 -12.71 -0.16 3.34
N HIS A 111 -11.81 -0.33 2.37
CA HIS A 111 -11.98 -1.27 1.25
C HIS A 111 -12.17 -2.73 1.70
N CYS A 112 -11.60 -3.10 2.84
CA CYS A 112 -11.76 -4.42 3.44
C CYS A 112 -12.64 -4.38 4.67
N HIS A 113 -12.45 -3.37 5.56
CA HIS A 113 -13.09 -3.30 6.87
C HIS A 113 -14.48 -2.63 6.86
N GLY A 114 -14.86 -2.02 5.73
CA GLY A 114 -16.10 -1.24 5.62
C GLY A 114 -16.07 0.08 6.41
N ALA A 115 -16.94 1.01 6.07
CA ALA A 115 -16.97 2.35 6.66
C ALA A 115 -17.24 2.35 8.17
N SER A 116 -18.02 1.38 8.66
CA SER A 116 -18.34 1.20 10.08
C SER A 116 -17.42 0.26 10.83
N GLY A 117 -16.42 -0.35 10.16
CA GLY A 117 -15.56 -1.36 10.76
C GLY A 117 -16.27 -2.72 11.00
N ALA A 118 -17.40 -2.93 10.34
CA ALA A 118 -18.17 -4.16 10.43
C ALA A 118 -17.83 -5.20 9.34
N GLY A 119 -16.71 -5.03 8.63
CA GLY A 119 -16.39 -5.81 7.44
C GLY A 119 -17.28 -5.41 6.25
N GLY A 120 -17.29 -6.23 5.20
CA GLY A 120 -18.12 -5.98 4.02
C GLY A 120 -17.70 -4.76 3.19
N GLY A 121 -16.41 -4.47 3.15
CA GLY A 121 -15.84 -3.45 2.28
C GLY A 121 -16.01 -3.79 0.78
N SER A 122 -15.53 -2.91 -0.09
CA SER A 122 -15.66 -3.06 -1.55
C SER A 122 -14.87 -4.24 -2.14
N ILE A 123 -13.86 -4.73 -1.43
CA ILE A 123 -13.07 -5.89 -1.84
C ILE A 123 -13.77 -7.19 -1.42
N THR A 124 -14.28 -7.95 -2.40
CA THR A 124 -15.09 -9.16 -2.16
C THR A 124 -14.36 -10.47 -2.42
N HIS A 125 -13.02 -10.46 -2.42
CA HIS A 125 -12.24 -11.68 -2.64
C HIS A 125 -12.41 -12.68 -1.48
N PRO A 126 -12.55 -14.01 -1.74
CA PRO A 126 -12.77 -15.01 -0.69
C PRO A 126 -11.77 -15.00 0.48
N ILE A 127 -10.52 -14.63 0.23
CA ILE A 127 -9.47 -14.49 1.25
C ILE A 127 -9.84 -13.44 2.32
N TYR A 128 -10.64 -12.41 1.96
CA TYR A 128 -11.06 -11.32 2.84
C TYR A 128 -12.49 -11.50 3.37
N SER A 129 -13.12 -12.65 3.14
CA SER A 129 -14.47 -12.94 3.61
C SER A 129 -14.60 -12.96 5.14
N ALA A 130 -13.50 -13.15 5.86
CA ALA A 130 -13.45 -13.27 7.31
C ALA A 130 -12.89 -12.01 8.01
N VAL A 131 -13.03 -10.82 7.39
CA VAL A 131 -12.64 -9.56 8.04
C VAL A 131 -13.52 -9.36 9.28
N PRO A 132 -12.93 -9.28 10.48
CA PRO A 132 -13.73 -9.22 11.71
C PRO A 132 -14.35 -7.85 11.93
N HIS A 133 -15.50 -7.82 12.59
CA HIS A 133 -16.08 -6.58 13.07
C HIS A 133 -15.26 -6.05 14.26
N TYR A 134 -14.93 -4.78 14.28
CA TYR A 134 -14.14 -4.21 15.38
C TYR A 134 -14.86 -4.25 16.72
N ASN A 135 -16.18 -4.23 16.71
CA ASN A 135 -17.03 -4.31 17.92
C ASN A 135 -17.44 -5.74 18.30
N ASP A 136 -16.95 -6.77 17.61
CA ASP A 136 -17.24 -8.15 17.97
C ASP A 136 -16.76 -8.44 19.39
N SER A 137 -17.71 -8.67 20.29
CA SER A 137 -17.50 -8.97 21.71
C SER A 137 -17.62 -10.47 22.02
N LYS A 138 -17.88 -11.31 21.02
CA LYS A 138 -18.19 -12.73 21.23
C LYS A 138 -17.02 -13.65 20.89
N GLN A 139 -16.36 -13.41 19.78
CA GLN A 139 -15.31 -14.33 19.29
C GLN A 139 -13.97 -14.02 19.94
N ILE A 140 -13.44 -14.96 20.70
CA ILE A 140 -12.10 -14.90 21.27
C ILE A 140 -11.06 -14.96 20.16
N ARG A 141 -10.13 -14.02 20.17
CA ARG A 141 -9.05 -13.86 19.20
C ARG A 141 -7.73 -14.26 19.81
N ARG A 142 -6.62 -14.13 19.07
CA ARG A 142 -5.27 -14.51 19.51
C ARG A 142 -4.75 -13.76 20.74
N THR A 143 -5.36 -12.64 21.10
CA THR A 143 -5.05 -11.87 22.30
C THR A 143 -5.66 -12.47 23.57
N GLY A 144 -6.45 -13.53 23.46
CA GLY A 144 -7.23 -14.08 24.57
C GLY A 144 -8.53 -13.32 24.85
N GLY A 145 -8.84 -12.27 24.11
CA GLY A 145 -10.06 -11.47 24.19
C GLY A 145 -10.71 -11.25 22.84
N PRO A 146 -11.89 -10.64 22.79
CA PRO A 146 -12.61 -10.31 21.56
C PRO A 146 -12.00 -9.11 20.82
N MET A 147 -12.50 -8.83 19.62
CA MET A 147 -12.07 -7.67 18.81
C MET A 147 -12.34 -6.33 19.50
N SER A 148 -13.45 -6.23 20.23
CA SER A 148 -13.82 -5.02 20.99
C SER A 148 -12.81 -4.63 22.07
N ASP A 149 -11.96 -5.57 22.50
CA ASP A 149 -10.99 -5.39 23.59
C ASP A 149 -9.56 -5.21 23.08
N LEU A 150 -9.38 -5.14 21.75
CA LEU A 150 -8.05 -4.86 21.20
C LEU A 150 -7.57 -3.47 21.64
N LYS A 151 -6.39 -3.46 22.23
CA LYS A 151 -5.72 -2.23 22.68
C LYS A 151 -5.02 -1.53 21.51
N ALA A 152 -4.68 -0.26 21.69
CA ALA A 152 -4.03 0.58 20.70
C ALA A 152 -2.79 -0.05 20.07
N GLY A 153 -1.92 -0.64 20.89
CA GLY A 153 -0.71 -1.30 20.42
C GLY A 153 -0.96 -2.50 19.50
N HIS A 154 -1.98 -3.34 19.78
CA HIS A 154 -2.35 -4.44 18.92
C HIS A 154 -2.78 -3.95 17.53
N ILE A 155 -3.60 -2.89 17.49
CA ILE A 155 -4.10 -2.30 16.23
C ILE A 155 -2.93 -1.71 15.45
N PHE A 156 -2.07 -0.95 16.11
CA PHE A 156 -0.90 -0.33 15.50
C PHE A 156 0.07 -1.36 14.95
N HIS A 157 0.34 -2.45 15.69
CA HIS A 157 1.18 -3.55 15.25
C HIS A 157 0.63 -4.21 14.00
N ALA A 158 -0.69 -4.51 13.98
CA ALA A 158 -1.35 -5.12 12.83
C ALA A 158 -1.28 -4.23 11.57
N ILE A 159 -1.43 -2.91 11.72
CA ILE A 159 -1.27 -1.96 10.61
C ILE A 159 0.19 -1.94 10.13
N THR A 160 1.15 -2.01 11.05
CA THR A 160 2.57 -1.91 10.75
C THR A 160 3.11 -3.13 10.01
N TYR A 161 2.86 -4.32 10.53
CA TYR A 161 3.47 -5.57 10.06
C TYR A 161 2.50 -6.46 9.26
N GLY A 162 1.22 -6.12 9.27
CA GLY A 162 0.18 -7.00 8.75
C GLY A 162 -0.26 -8.04 9.76
N LEU A 163 -1.36 -8.74 9.45
CA LEU A 163 -1.89 -9.80 10.28
C LEU A 163 -2.71 -10.79 9.45
N ASN A 164 -2.29 -12.04 9.34
CA ASN A 164 -2.92 -13.07 8.48
C ASN A 164 -2.98 -12.61 7.00
N ALA A 165 -4.20 -12.40 6.46
CA ALA A 165 -4.41 -11.91 5.11
C ALA A 165 -4.25 -10.39 4.96
N MET A 166 -4.18 -9.65 6.06
CA MET A 166 -3.92 -8.20 6.04
C MET A 166 -2.43 -7.95 5.78
N GLY A 167 -2.11 -7.24 4.70
CA GLY A 167 -0.75 -6.81 4.39
C GLY A 167 -0.23 -5.68 5.29
N PRO A 168 1.09 -5.48 5.37
CA PRO A 168 1.70 -4.37 6.10
C PRO A 168 1.47 -3.04 5.38
N HIS A 169 1.23 -1.98 6.14
CA HIS A 169 0.98 -0.63 5.62
C HIS A 169 2.08 0.38 5.98
N ALA A 170 3.11 -0.06 6.69
CA ALA A 170 4.18 0.83 7.16
C ALA A 170 4.95 1.54 6.03
N SER A 171 4.95 1.00 4.81
CA SER A 171 5.60 1.61 3.66
C SER A 171 4.79 2.75 3.01
N GLN A 172 3.48 2.81 3.28
CA GLN A 172 2.57 3.80 2.66
C GLN A 172 2.07 4.84 3.66
N ILE A 173 2.04 4.49 4.94
CA ILE A 173 1.45 5.30 6.00
C ILE A 173 2.52 5.55 7.07
N THR A 174 2.78 6.80 7.41
CA THR A 174 3.76 7.20 8.44
C THR A 174 3.37 6.68 9.82
N GLU A 175 4.29 6.70 10.76
CA GLU A 175 4.03 6.26 12.15
C GLU A 175 2.95 7.11 12.81
N GLU A 176 3.00 8.44 12.62
CA GLU A 176 1.99 9.37 13.11
C GLU A 176 0.59 9.06 12.56
N GLU A 177 0.47 8.93 11.23
CA GLU A 177 -0.79 8.62 10.57
C GLU A 177 -1.38 7.27 11.02
N ARG A 178 -0.53 6.26 11.24
CA ARG A 178 -0.98 4.97 11.78
C ARG A 178 -1.57 5.11 13.18
N TRP A 179 -0.97 5.92 14.04
CA TRP A 179 -1.51 6.20 15.38
C TRP A 179 -2.85 6.97 15.32
N LYS A 180 -3.02 7.88 14.37
CA LYS A 180 -4.31 8.56 14.13
C LYS A 180 -5.38 7.60 13.62
N ILE A 181 -5.03 6.65 12.74
CA ILE A 181 -5.94 5.57 12.34
C ILE A 181 -6.37 4.74 13.55
N VAL A 182 -5.45 4.43 14.46
CA VAL A 182 -5.77 3.69 15.72
C VAL A 182 -6.83 4.41 16.54
N LEU A 183 -6.76 5.74 16.68
CA LEU A 183 -7.80 6.52 17.39
C LEU A 183 -9.18 6.34 16.75
N TYR A 184 -9.24 6.41 15.42
CA TYR A 184 -10.50 6.22 14.71
C TYR A 184 -11.05 4.79 14.84
N VAL A 185 -10.19 3.76 14.71
CA VAL A 185 -10.59 2.36 14.92
C VAL A 185 -11.11 2.14 16.33
N GLN A 186 -10.47 2.72 17.36
CA GLN A 186 -10.99 2.66 18.73
C GLN A 186 -12.33 3.36 18.91
N LYS A 187 -12.62 4.42 18.15
CA LYS A 187 -13.94 5.04 18.08
C LYS A 187 -14.96 4.08 17.47
N LEU A 188 -14.61 3.39 16.38
CA LEU A 188 -15.47 2.37 15.75
C LEU A 188 -15.74 1.18 16.67
N GLN A 189 -14.79 0.75 17.50
CA GLN A 189 -14.98 -0.28 18.51
C GLN A 189 -16.06 0.09 19.55
N LYS A 190 -16.22 1.38 19.85
CA LYS A 190 -17.15 1.89 20.87
C LYS A 190 -18.55 2.17 20.31
N ASN A 191 -18.65 2.60 19.05
CA ASN A 191 -19.90 3.10 18.46
C ASN A 191 -20.99 2.04 18.23
N SER A 192 -20.73 0.78 18.46
CA SER A 192 -21.71 -0.30 18.28
C SER A 192 -22.23 -0.88 19.61
N LYS A 193 -22.08 -0.15 20.70
CA LYS A 193 -22.69 -0.49 21.99
C LYS A 193 -24.05 0.20 22.21
N GLU A 194 -24.60 0.84 21.14
CA GLU A 194 -25.99 1.33 21.13
C GLU A 194 -26.91 0.36 20.43
#